data_c35c7853ffc1306ac94368df0551271d
#
_entry.id   c35c7853ffc1306ac94368df0551271d
#
_cell.length_a   1.000
_cell.length_b   1.000
_cell.length_c   1.000
_cell.angle_alpha   90.00
_cell.angle_beta   90.00
_cell.angle_gamma   90.00
#
_symmetry.space_group_name_H-M   'P 1'
#
loop_
_entity.id
_entity.type
_entity.pdbx_description
1 polymer ?
#
loop_
_entity_poly.entity_id
_entity_poly.type
_entity_poly.pdbx_seq_one_letter_code
_entity_poly.pdbx_strand_id
1 'polypeptide(L)'
;DILSSAKYGIWSLHHGDNDFIRGIPPGFWETFYNLPITGVTLQKINEVLDGGHIIEKGYYGTKFFWKHNESFIKEKSVQIVLKNLRNIYNNKNIKFKLSKSTSKTKYYSNPKFYHLFFYIIKKYPYFIFKKLIRLFFPINLFFNKWKICEIKNNNFKNFENNTNRKIFPSP
;
A
#
# COMPACT_ATOMS: atom_id res chain seq x y z
N ASP A 1 -23.95 0.02 -21.36
CA ASP A 1 -22.83 0.60 -20.62
C ASP A 1 -21.83 -0.50 -20.27
N ILE A 2 -20.54 -0.28 -20.59
CA ILE A 2 -19.47 -1.26 -20.37
C ILE A 2 -19.29 -1.59 -18.88
N LEU A 3 -19.54 -0.62 -17.98
CA LEU A 3 -19.41 -0.81 -16.52
C LEU A 3 -20.41 -1.81 -15.95
N SER A 4 -21.53 -2.01 -16.61
CA SER A 4 -22.59 -2.96 -16.23
C SER A 4 -22.53 -4.29 -16.99
N SER A 5 -21.58 -4.47 -17.92
CA SER A 5 -21.50 -5.65 -18.77
C SER A 5 -21.15 -6.95 -18.03
N ALA A 6 -20.47 -6.84 -16.86
CA ALA A 6 -20.08 -7.99 -16.07
C ALA A 6 -20.91 -8.14 -14.79
N LYS A 7 -21.36 -9.36 -14.46
CA LYS A 7 -22.18 -9.66 -13.28
C LYS A 7 -21.63 -9.05 -11.97
N TYR A 8 -20.33 -9.05 -11.78
CA TYR A 8 -19.65 -8.51 -10.59
C TYR A 8 -19.03 -7.14 -10.83
N GLY A 9 -19.27 -6.55 -12.02
CA GLY A 9 -18.66 -5.29 -12.47
C GLY A 9 -17.21 -5.46 -12.89
N ILE A 10 -16.60 -4.38 -13.34
CA ILE A 10 -15.19 -4.34 -13.76
C ILE A 10 -14.34 -3.97 -12.55
N TRP A 11 -13.27 -4.73 -12.31
CA TRP A 11 -12.38 -4.53 -11.19
C TRP A 11 -11.08 -3.86 -11.61
N SER A 12 -10.58 -3.01 -10.73
CA SER A 12 -9.28 -2.35 -10.87
C SER A 12 -8.48 -2.48 -9.59
N LEU A 13 -7.17 -2.60 -9.75
CA LEU A 13 -6.21 -2.58 -8.66
C LEU A 13 -5.59 -1.19 -8.57
N HIS A 14 -5.76 -0.55 -7.42
CA HIS A 14 -4.99 0.62 -7.05
C HIS A 14 -3.86 0.19 -6.09
N HIS A 15 -2.60 0.42 -6.51
CA HIS A 15 -1.42 0.05 -5.74
C HIS A 15 -1.09 1.15 -4.72
N GLY A 16 -2.03 1.44 -3.85
CA GLY A 16 -1.99 2.44 -2.80
C GLY A 16 -3.26 2.34 -1.95
N ASP A 17 -3.30 3.07 -0.85
CA ASP A 17 -4.53 3.29 -0.12
C ASP A 17 -5.16 4.59 -0.62
N ASN A 18 -6.37 4.49 -1.21
CA ASN A 18 -7.10 5.64 -1.74
C ASN A 18 -7.38 6.71 -0.67
N ASP A 19 -7.32 6.37 0.61
CA ASP A 19 -7.61 7.29 1.71
C ASP A 19 -6.35 7.96 2.28
N PHE A 20 -5.12 7.48 1.93
CA PHE A 20 -3.86 8.03 2.46
C PHE A 20 -2.90 8.51 1.37
N ILE A 21 -2.48 7.63 0.48
CA ILE A 21 -1.54 7.95 -0.60
C ILE A 21 -2.19 7.59 -1.94
N ARG A 22 -2.58 8.62 -2.67
CA ARG A 22 -3.09 8.51 -4.04
C ARG A 22 -2.03 9.03 -5.00
N GLY A 23 -1.70 8.26 -6.02
CA GLY A 23 -0.81 8.76 -7.06
C GLY A 23 0.18 7.75 -7.59
N ILE A 24 1.17 8.26 -8.28
CA ILE A 24 2.19 7.51 -9.03
C ILE A 24 3.60 7.97 -8.64
N PRO A 25 4.62 7.08 -8.77
CA PRO A 25 4.50 5.65 -9.06
C PRO A 25 4.17 4.82 -7.82
N PRO A 26 3.66 3.59 -7.99
CA PRO A 26 3.26 2.73 -6.88
C PRO A 26 4.34 2.54 -5.83
N GLY A 27 4.00 2.70 -4.56
CA GLY A 27 4.87 2.42 -3.43
C GLY A 27 6.07 3.36 -3.26
N PHE A 28 6.21 4.39 -4.11
CA PHE A 28 7.33 5.35 -4.03
C PHE A 28 7.16 6.27 -2.82
N TRP A 29 6.02 6.91 -2.70
CA TRP A 29 5.81 7.95 -1.70
C TRP A 29 5.82 7.40 -0.28
N GLU A 30 5.33 6.19 -0.08
CA GLU A 30 5.41 5.50 1.20
C GLU A 30 6.88 5.24 1.60
N THR A 31 7.72 4.81 0.64
CA THR A 31 9.15 4.61 0.90
C THR A 31 9.90 5.93 1.07
N PHE A 32 9.54 6.97 0.32
CA PHE A 32 10.15 8.29 0.41
C PHE A 32 9.92 8.96 1.77
N TYR A 33 8.67 8.86 2.28
CA TYR A 33 8.29 9.39 3.60
C TYR A 33 8.56 8.42 4.75
N ASN A 34 9.13 7.23 4.48
CA ASN A 34 9.35 6.18 5.48
C ASN A 34 8.06 5.77 6.22
N LEU A 35 6.94 5.75 5.52
CA LEU A 35 5.69 5.28 6.12
C LEU A 35 5.81 3.81 6.48
N PRO A 36 5.29 3.37 7.63
CA PRO A 36 5.41 1.99 8.08
C PRO A 36 4.60 1.02 7.21
N ILE A 37 3.56 1.52 6.55
CA ILE A 37 2.56 0.71 5.85
C ILE A 37 2.37 1.22 4.43
N THR A 38 2.27 0.29 3.48
CA THR A 38 1.82 0.52 2.09
C THR A 38 0.49 -0.20 1.89
N GLY A 39 -0.51 0.50 1.36
CA GLY A 39 -1.82 -0.06 1.04
C GLY A 39 -1.90 -0.62 -0.37
N VAL A 40 -2.90 -1.47 -0.58
CA VAL A 40 -3.39 -1.90 -1.89
C VAL A 40 -4.90 -1.91 -1.83
N THR A 41 -5.57 -1.39 -2.85
CA THR A 41 -7.02 -1.35 -2.93
C THR A 41 -7.51 -2.09 -4.16
N LEU A 42 -8.34 -3.12 -3.97
CA LEU A 42 -9.15 -3.70 -5.02
C LEU A 42 -10.48 -2.97 -5.04
N GLN A 43 -10.85 -2.41 -6.19
CA GLN A 43 -12.08 -1.64 -6.34
C GLN A 43 -12.87 -2.06 -7.57
N LYS A 44 -14.19 -1.95 -7.49
CA LYS A 44 -15.10 -1.98 -8.64
C LYS A 44 -15.13 -0.57 -9.22
N ILE A 45 -14.74 -0.42 -10.49
CA ILE A 45 -14.70 0.90 -11.14
C ILE A 45 -16.11 1.46 -11.36
N ASN A 46 -16.17 2.76 -11.36
CA ASN A 46 -17.34 3.57 -11.73
C ASN A 46 -16.89 4.70 -12.66
N GLU A 47 -17.75 5.64 -12.95
CA GLU A 47 -17.46 6.76 -13.85
C GLU A 47 -16.45 7.77 -13.28
N VAL A 48 -16.20 7.71 -11.96
CA VAL A 48 -15.28 8.64 -11.29
C VAL A 48 -13.88 8.02 -11.20
N LEU A 49 -12.87 8.74 -11.66
CA LEU A 49 -11.47 8.32 -11.58
C LEU A 49 -11.06 8.09 -10.10
N ASP A 50 -10.54 6.91 -9.80
CA ASP A 50 -10.17 6.46 -8.45
C ASP A 50 -11.30 6.56 -7.41
N GLY A 51 -12.54 6.80 -7.85
CA GLY A 51 -13.74 6.89 -7.01
C GLY A 51 -14.54 5.60 -6.93
N GLY A 52 -13.99 4.50 -7.40
CA GLY A 52 -14.64 3.19 -7.42
C GLY A 52 -15.06 2.68 -6.04
N HIS A 53 -15.99 1.74 -6.05
CA HIS A 53 -16.41 1.08 -4.80
C HIS A 53 -15.33 0.11 -4.34
N ILE A 54 -14.87 0.25 -3.10
CA ILE A 54 -13.83 -0.61 -2.51
C ILE A 54 -14.42 -1.99 -2.26
N ILE A 55 -13.77 -3.01 -2.84
CA ILE A 55 -14.08 -4.42 -2.61
C ILE A 55 -13.27 -4.92 -1.42
N GLU A 56 -11.96 -4.70 -1.45
CA GLU A 56 -11.03 -5.10 -0.38
C GLU A 56 -9.81 -4.18 -0.35
N LYS A 57 -9.32 -3.89 0.86
CA LYS A 57 -8.03 -3.24 1.10
C LYS A 57 -7.07 -4.21 1.77
N GLY A 58 -5.83 -4.19 1.33
CA GLY A 58 -4.71 -4.87 1.99
C GLY A 58 -3.68 -3.88 2.47
N TYR A 59 -3.12 -4.12 3.67
CA TYR A 59 -2.09 -3.29 4.27
C TYR A 59 -0.85 -4.12 4.58
N TYR A 60 0.31 -3.65 4.16
CA TYR A 60 1.57 -4.40 4.22
C TYR A 60 2.71 -3.51 4.70
N GLY A 61 3.66 -4.08 5.43
CA GLY A 61 4.85 -3.35 5.84
C GLY A 61 5.64 -2.83 4.65
N THR A 62 5.87 -1.50 4.62
CA THR A 62 6.61 -0.82 3.56
C THR A 62 8.04 -1.36 3.48
N LYS A 63 8.49 -1.72 2.28
CA LYS A 63 9.86 -2.17 2.06
C LYS A 63 10.81 -0.97 2.04
N PHE A 64 12.05 -1.20 2.43
CA PHE A 64 13.04 -0.13 2.55
C PHE A 64 13.34 0.55 1.21
N PHE A 65 13.46 -0.22 0.13
CA PHE A 65 13.67 0.31 -1.22
C PHE A 65 12.38 0.34 -2.03
N TRP A 66 12.16 1.44 -2.76
CA TRP A 66 10.97 1.62 -3.58
C TRP A 66 10.72 0.46 -4.55
N LYS A 67 11.72 0.04 -5.35
CA LYS A 67 11.51 -1.03 -6.32
C LYS A 67 11.11 -2.37 -5.67
N HIS A 68 11.65 -2.66 -4.49
CA HIS A 68 11.21 -3.83 -3.71
C HIS A 68 9.79 -3.64 -3.17
N ASN A 69 9.43 -2.43 -2.74
CA ASN A 69 8.08 -2.13 -2.28
C ASN A 69 7.07 -2.25 -3.41
N GLU A 70 7.37 -1.66 -4.58
CA GLU A 70 6.54 -1.76 -5.78
C GLU A 70 6.29 -3.21 -6.19
N SER A 71 7.35 -4.02 -6.31
CA SER A 71 7.21 -5.44 -6.68
C SER A 71 6.41 -6.22 -5.66
N PHE A 72 6.67 -5.99 -4.38
CA PHE A 72 5.97 -6.65 -3.28
C PHE A 72 4.48 -6.33 -3.25
N ILE A 73 4.09 -5.05 -3.39
CA ILE A 73 2.67 -4.67 -3.39
C ILE A 73 1.94 -5.17 -4.64
N LYS A 74 2.61 -5.24 -5.80
CA LYS A 74 2.05 -5.85 -7.02
C LYS A 74 1.76 -7.34 -6.81
N GLU A 75 2.68 -8.08 -6.20
CA GLU A 75 2.46 -9.48 -5.83
C GLU A 75 1.27 -9.63 -4.88
N LYS A 76 1.23 -8.81 -3.83
CA LYS A 76 0.14 -8.84 -2.84
C LYS A 76 -1.21 -8.47 -3.45
N SER A 77 -1.22 -7.57 -4.42
CA SER A 77 -2.44 -7.19 -5.14
C SER A 77 -3.04 -8.37 -5.92
N VAL A 78 -2.20 -9.17 -6.56
CA VAL A 78 -2.65 -10.40 -7.24
C VAL A 78 -3.27 -11.38 -6.24
N GLN A 79 -2.68 -11.54 -5.06
CA GLN A 79 -3.23 -12.42 -4.01
C GLN A 79 -4.62 -11.98 -3.56
N ILE A 80 -4.87 -10.66 -3.43
CA ILE A 80 -6.20 -10.11 -3.11
C ILE A 80 -7.21 -10.46 -4.21
N VAL A 81 -6.84 -10.29 -5.48
CA VAL A 81 -7.72 -10.65 -6.61
C VAL A 81 -8.05 -12.13 -6.60
N LEU A 82 -7.04 -12.99 -6.51
CA LEU A 82 -7.24 -14.45 -6.51
C LEU A 82 -8.11 -14.90 -5.34
N LYS A 83 -7.94 -14.33 -4.15
CA LYS A 83 -8.79 -14.59 -2.99
C LYS A 83 -10.25 -14.27 -3.29
N ASN A 84 -10.52 -13.10 -3.86
CA ASN A 84 -11.89 -12.67 -4.17
C ASN A 84 -12.51 -13.48 -5.29
N LEU A 85 -11.74 -13.87 -6.32
CA LEU A 85 -12.20 -14.77 -7.38
C LEU A 85 -12.55 -16.17 -6.85
N ARG A 86 -11.72 -16.73 -5.97
CA ARG A 86 -12.03 -18.02 -5.30
C ARG A 86 -13.29 -17.93 -4.47
N ASN A 87 -13.49 -16.82 -3.76
CA ASN A 87 -14.72 -16.61 -3.01
C ASN A 87 -15.95 -16.58 -3.91
N ILE A 88 -15.88 -15.90 -5.07
CA ILE A 88 -16.96 -15.91 -6.07
C ILE A 88 -17.21 -17.32 -6.60
N TYR A 89 -16.16 -18.06 -6.91
CA TYR A 89 -16.26 -19.43 -7.42
C TYR A 89 -16.95 -20.36 -6.42
N ASN A 90 -16.55 -20.29 -5.17
CA ASN A 90 -17.10 -21.15 -4.10
C ASN A 90 -18.51 -20.74 -3.68
N ASN A 91 -18.81 -19.44 -3.67
CA ASN A 91 -20.07 -18.88 -3.19
C ASN A 91 -20.72 -18.03 -4.29
N LYS A 92 -21.45 -18.67 -5.18
CA LYS A 92 -22.04 -18.05 -6.39
C LYS A 92 -22.91 -16.80 -6.15
N ASN A 93 -23.26 -16.48 -4.91
CA ASN A 93 -24.14 -15.37 -4.52
C ASN A 93 -23.47 -14.36 -3.56
N ILE A 94 -22.15 -14.15 -3.67
CA ILE A 94 -21.50 -13.14 -2.85
C ILE A 94 -22.04 -11.73 -3.17
N LYS A 95 -22.52 -11.07 -2.14
CA LYS A 95 -22.76 -9.64 -2.14
C LYS A 95 -21.53 -8.95 -1.53
N PHE A 96 -20.76 -8.23 -2.34
CA PHE A 96 -19.69 -7.42 -1.82
C PHE A 96 -20.24 -6.28 -0.96
N LYS A 97 -19.72 -6.13 0.25
CA LYS A 97 -19.98 -4.94 1.07
C LYS A 97 -19.11 -3.81 0.52
N LEU A 98 -19.62 -3.15 -0.50
CA LEU A 98 -18.90 -2.05 -1.15
C LEU A 98 -18.89 -0.82 -0.25
N SER A 99 -17.74 -0.23 -0.01
CA SER A 99 -17.60 1.06 0.64
C SER A 99 -17.10 2.09 -0.38
N LYS A 100 -17.55 3.34 -0.22
CA LYS A 100 -17.02 4.46 -1.03
C LYS A 100 -15.72 4.94 -0.40
N SER A 101 -14.73 5.25 -1.23
CA SER A 101 -13.59 6.05 -0.75
C SER A 101 -14.09 7.44 -0.38
N THR A 102 -13.83 7.84 0.85
CA THR A 102 -14.33 9.12 1.41
C THR A 102 -13.26 10.21 1.39
N SER A 103 -12.04 9.91 0.95
CA SER A 103 -10.92 10.78 1.18
C SER A 103 -10.83 11.93 0.16
N LYS A 104 -10.56 13.12 0.69
CA LYS A 104 -10.09 14.31 -0.03
C LYS A 104 -8.55 14.36 -0.04
N THR A 105 -7.85 13.23 -0.05
CA THR A 105 -6.40 13.19 0.05
C THR A 105 -5.72 13.75 -1.20
N LYS A 106 -4.55 14.37 -0.98
CA LYS A 106 -3.71 14.91 -2.04
C LYS A 106 -3.30 13.82 -3.02
N TYR A 107 -3.38 14.14 -4.31
CA TYR A 107 -2.84 13.28 -5.37
C TYR A 107 -1.35 13.55 -5.54
N TYR A 108 -0.54 12.50 -5.47
CA TYR A 108 0.90 12.57 -5.70
C TYR A 108 1.23 12.24 -7.16
N SER A 109 1.88 13.18 -7.84
CA SER A 109 2.38 12.99 -9.20
C SER A 109 3.72 12.24 -9.22
N ASN A 110 4.26 12.01 -10.43
CA ASN A 110 5.60 11.46 -10.57
C ASN A 110 6.65 12.29 -9.78
N PRO A 111 7.60 11.61 -9.11
CA PRO A 111 8.65 12.30 -8.36
C PRO A 111 9.50 13.17 -9.31
N LYS A 112 9.72 14.42 -8.93
CA LYS A 112 10.66 15.30 -9.61
C LYS A 112 12.09 14.88 -9.30
N PHE A 113 13.07 15.39 -10.07
CA PHE A 113 14.48 15.06 -9.91
C PHE A 113 14.98 15.21 -8.46
N TYR A 114 14.60 16.26 -7.77
CA TYR A 114 15.02 16.50 -6.38
C TYR A 114 14.45 15.44 -5.41
N HIS A 115 13.25 14.90 -5.63
CA HIS A 115 12.72 13.80 -4.82
C HIS A 115 13.57 12.54 -4.97
N LEU A 116 13.99 12.22 -6.21
CA LEU A 116 14.86 11.07 -6.49
C LEU A 116 16.24 11.27 -5.86
N PHE A 117 16.81 12.48 -5.96
CA PHE A 117 18.08 12.82 -5.34
C PHE A 117 18.05 12.64 -3.83
N PHE A 118 17.05 13.22 -3.14
CA PHE A 118 16.89 13.04 -1.70
C PHE A 118 16.58 11.59 -1.31
N TYR A 119 15.84 10.86 -2.14
CA TYR A 119 15.61 9.44 -1.92
C TYR A 119 16.92 8.65 -1.92
N ILE A 120 17.80 8.89 -2.89
CA ILE A 120 19.10 8.23 -3.00
C ILE A 120 19.95 8.57 -1.76
N ILE A 121 20.09 9.84 -1.42
CA ILE A 121 20.88 10.27 -0.25
C ILE A 121 20.36 9.66 1.05
N LYS A 122 19.06 9.55 1.24
CA LYS A 122 18.49 8.95 2.45
C LYS A 122 18.65 7.43 2.53
N LYS A 123 18.51 6.72 1.40
CA LYS A 123 18.41 5.26 1.42
C LYS A 123 19.76 4.55 1.25
N TYR A 124 20.61 5.01 0.34
CA TYR A 124 21.84 4.29 0.01
C TYR A 124 22.93 4.39 1.08
N PRO A 125 23.26 5.54 1.66
CA PRO A 125 24.27 5.62 2.73
C PRO A 125 23.86 4.78 3.94
N TYR A 126 22.60 4.85 4.35
CA TYR A 126 22.08 4.03 5.45
C TYR A 126 22.20 2.54 5.17
N PHE A 127 21.92 2.11 3.94
CA PHE A 127 22.04 0.71 3.54
C PHE A 127 23.51 0.24 3.54
N ILE A 128 24.42 1.05 2.99
CA ILE A 128 25.85 0.75 2.99
C ILE A 128 26.37 0.67 4.42
N PHE A 129 26.05 1.64 5.27
CA PHE A 129 26.45 1.66 6.68
C PHE A 129 25.93 0.42 7.44
N LYS A 130 24.66 0.07 7.25
CA LYS A 130 24.08 -1.14 7.85
C LYS A 130 24.74 -2.42 7.37
N LYS A 131 25.15 -2.50 6.10
CA LYS A 131 25.89 -3.65 5.53
C LYS A 131 27.29 -3.75 6.13
N LEU A 132 28.00 -2.61 6.28
CA LEU A 132 29.32 -2.55 6.91
C LEU A 132 29.27 -2.98 8.37
N ILE A 133 28.31 -2.47 9.15
CA ILE A 133 28.13 -2.89 10.55
C ILE A 133 27.93 -4.41 10.65
N ARG A 134 27.14 -5.02 9.75
CA ARG A 134 26.96 -6.49 9.75
C ARG A 134 28.23 -7.28 9.46
N LEU A 135 29.18 -6.71 8.70
CA LEU A 135 30.46 -7.35 8.43
C LEU A 135 31.40 -7.32 9.65
N PHE A 136 31.39 -6.20 10.38
CA PHE A 136 32.25 -6.02 11.57
C PHE A 136 31.64 -6.55 12.86
N PHE A 137 30.32 -6.56 12.93
CA PHE A 137 29.56 -7.07 14.09
C PHE A 137 28.51 -8.07 13.61
N PRO A 138 28.82 -9.37 13.58
CA PRO A 138 27.84 -10.41 13.26
C PRO A 138 26.83 -10.57 14.41
N ILE A 139 26.13 -9.51 14.75
CA ILE A 139 25.15 -9.49 15.81
C ILE A 139 23.81 -9.95 15.26
N ASN A 140 23.61 -11.27 15.28
CA ASN A 140 22.28 -11.87 15.10
C ASN A 140 21.29 -11.48 16.22
N LEU A 141 21.71 -10.73 17.24
CA LEU A 141 20.96 -10.52 18.48
C LEU A 141 20.05 -9.26 18.48
N PHE A 142 20.35 -8.24 17.70
CA PHE A 142 19.59 -6.98 17.82
C PHE A 142 18.52 -6.71 16.76
N PHE A 143 18.48 -7.43 15.65
CA PHE A 143 17.62 -7.10 14.52
C PHE A 143 16.49 -8.10 14.22
N ASN A 144 16.26 -9.10 15.06
CA ASN A 144 15.17 -10.08 14.88
C ASN A 144 13.77 -9.53 15.23
N LYS A 145 13.62 -8.25 15.48
CA LYS A 145 12.35 -7.65 15.95
C LYS A 145 11.53 -6.90 14.91
N TRP A 146 11.86 -7.01 13.64
CA TRP A 146 10.95 -6.60 12.58
C TRP A 146 10.15 -7.81 12.11
N LYS A 147 9.28 -8.33 12.96
CA LYS A 147 8.20 -9.20 12.48
C LYS A 147 7.42 -8.41 11.46
N ILE A 148 7.31 -8.95 10.26
CA ILE A 148 6.38 -8.50 9.24
C ILE A 148 5.00 -8.77 9.82
N CYS A 149 4.39 -7.80 10.46
CA CYS A 149 3.01 -7.91 10.90
C CYS A 149 2.13 -7.74 9.67
N GLU A 150 1.53 -8.81 9.20
CA GLU A 150 0.28 -8.72 8.44
C GLU A 150 -0.75 -8.12 9.40
N ILE A 151 -1.05 -6.84 9.22
CA ILE A 151 -2.09 -6.18 10.01
C ILE A 151 -3.42 -6.65 9.44
N LYS A 152 -4.11 -7.55 10.13
CA LYS A 152 -5.50 -7.88 9.82
C LYS A 152 -6.35 -6.61 9.99
N ASN A 153 -7.31 -6.39 9.11
CA ASN A 153 -8.18 -5.20 9.01
C ASN A 153 -8.79 -4.70 10.35
N ASN A 154 -8.91 -5.56 11.35
CA ASN A 154 -9.52 -5.21 12.64
C ASN A 154 -8.60 -4.38 13.56
N ASN A 155 -7.28 -4.38 13.34
CA ASN A 155 -6.33 -3.66 14.20
C ASN A 155 -6.03 -2.24 13.70
N PHE A 156 -6.40 -1.92 12.46
CA PHE A 156 -6.10 -0.60 11.89
C PHE A 156 -6.95 0.50 12.50
N LYS A 157 -8.23 0.23 12.82
CA LYS A 157 -9.10 1.18 13.53
C LYS A 157 -8.56 1.56 14.92
N ASN A 158 -7.91 0.62 15.60
CA ASN A 158 -7.28 0.89 16.89
C ASN A 158 -5.99 1.71 16.76
N PHE A 159 -5.30 1.62 15.63
CA PHE A 159 -4.12 2.43 15.33
C PHE A 159 -4.49 3.89 15.03
N GLU A 160 -5.56 4.13 14.26
CA GLU A 160 -6.10 5.49 14.00
C GLU A 160 -6.55 6.18 15.30
N ASN A 161 -7.23 5.45 16.19
CA ASN A 161 -7.74 6.00 17.44
C ASN A 161 -6.64 6.32 18.47
N ASN A 162 -5.49 5.64 18.41
CA ASN A 162 -4.37 5.87 19.34
C ASN A 162 -3.32 6.87 18.83
N THR A 163 -3.36 7.25 17.55
CA THR A 163 -2.43 8.22 16.97
C THR A 163 -3.15 9.52 16.61
N ASN A 164 -3.55 10.31 17.62
CA ASN A 164 -3.86 11.74 17.45
C ASN A 164 -2.64 12.57 16.98
N ARG A 165 -1.61 11.95 16.45
CA ARG A 165 -0.44 12.61 15.88
C ARG A 165 -0.60 12.66 14.37
N LYS A 166 -0.49 13.85 13.79
CA LYS A 166 -0.37 14.08 12.35
C LYS A 166 0.80 13.22 11.84
N ILE A 167 0.47 12.05 11.25
CA ILE A 167 1.46 11.11 10.67
C ILE A 167 2.07 11.67 9.39
N PHE A 168 1.46 12.71 8.83
CA PHE A 168 1.92 13.35 7.61
C PHE A 168 2.50 14.72 7.89
N PRO A 169 3.72 15.01 7.41
CA PRO A 169 4.20 16.39 7.40
C PRO A 169 3.24 17.24 6.57
N SER A 170 2.83 18.39 7.11
CA SER A 170 2.11 19.41 6.34
C SER A 170 2.92 19.75 5.08
N PRO A 171 2.26 20.08 3.98
CA PRO A 171 2.87 20.35 2.69
C PRO A 171 3.89 21.48 2.74
#